data_9c8155b820d4e62aa35b01af883fc7e0
#
_entry.id   9c8155b820d4e62aa35b01af883fc7e0
#
_cell.length_a   1.000
_cell.length_b   1.000
_cell.length_c   1.000
_cell.angle_alpha   90.00
_cell.angle_beta   90.00
_cell.angle_gamma   90.00
#
_symmetry.space_group_name_H-M   'P 1'
#
loop_
_entity.id
_entity.type
_entity.pdbx_description
1 polymer ?
#
loop_
_entity_poly.entity_id
_entity_poly.type
_entity_poly.pdbx_seq_one_letter_code
_entity_poly.pdbx_strand_id
1 'polypeptide(L)'
;MLPSLKMLFSLMITLLIFGILFTTLISDVRPAPPPVPLPPALKIPSPPKGCKGCSDVRPSAPPVPLPPALKIPSSDVRPAPPPVPLPPALKIPSRGPLIEKVMARYSQTWKKQEENSTKFRDLLRSTCHGFTKAVVSQDNTPVGAQIVYDGEKRKPLTVTSAFFNTFAKRNPFSNKTWDTCSVVGNGGILSNSNCGEMIDSAQFVIRCNLSPVENSFLKDVGNKTNLVTANPSILIKKFRGLQDRRRPFMESMRRYNDSLMLLPAFSYSGNTEVSLRALYTMEDFESPIRPVFLNPEYLLNLRSFWRLNKRLSSGLMMASLALELCTNVHLYGFWPFDQHPLLHQPLKNHYYDNVQSTKIHAMPAEFDHLLRLHEQGVLKIHLGKCRPSSR
;
A
#
# COMPACT_ATOMS: atom_id res chain seq x y z
N MET A 1 -16.98 72.04 3.85
CA MET A 1 -17.69 71.27 2.78
C MET A 1 -18.33 70.04 3.44
N LEU A 2 -19.66 70.03 3.56
CA LEU A 2 -20.39 68.86 4.09
C LEU A 2 -20.39 67.73 3.05
N PRO A 3 -20.13 66.48 3.41
CA PRO A 3 -20.17 65.34 2.47
C PRO A 3 -21.58 65.20 1.93
N SER A 4 -21.68 64.92 0.64
CA SER A 4 -22.99 64.78 -0.02
C SER A 4 -23.79 63.58 0.55
N LEU A 5 -25.11 63.75 0.64
CA LEU A 5 -26.02 62.74 1.17
C LEU A 5 -25.82 61.32 0.53
N LYS A 6 -25.36 61.30 -0.73
CA LYS A 6 -25.02 60.06 -1.48
C LYS A 6 -23.78 59.35 -0.92
N MET A 7 -22.79 60.13 -0.41
CA MET A 7 -21.57 59.56 0.19
C MET A 7 -21.86 58.94 1.54
N LEU A 8 -22.74 59.53 2.35
CA LEU A 8 -23.17 58.99 3.64
C LEU A 8 -24.02 57.72 3.45
N PHE A 9 -24.86 57.66 2.43
CA PHE A 9 -25.67 56.46 2.12
C PHE A 9 -24.81 55.29 1.65
N SER A 10 -23.78 55.54 0.81
CA SER A 10 -22.81 54.54 0.36
C SER A 10 -22.00 54.00 1.52
N LEU A 11 -21.56 54.85 2.47
CA LEU A 11 -20.82 54.42 3.65
C LEU A 11 -21.65 53.55 4.58
N MET A 12 -22.93 53.90 4.80
CA MET A 12 -23.86 53.09 5.60
C MET A 12 -24.14 51.71 4.99
N ILE A 13 -24.29 51.60 3.67
CA ILE A 13 -24.50 50.30 2.99
C ILE A 13 -23.25 49.45 3.11
N THR A 14 -22.04 50.02 2.95
CA THR A 14 -20.78 49.28 3.08
C THR A 14 -20.58 48.75 4.51
N LEU A 15 -20.91 49.53 5.52
CA LEU A 15 -20.83 49.12 6.93
C LEU A 15 -21.87 48.01 7.26
N LEU A 16 -23.07 48.07 6.68
CA LEU A 16 -24.08 47.03 6.83
C LEU A 16 -23.65 45.69 6.20
N ILE A 17 -23.05 45.74 5.00
CA ILE A 17 -22.54 44.55 4.31
C ILE A 17 -21.36 43.95 5.08
N PHE A 18 -20.45 44.76 5.60
CA PHE A 18 -19.36 44.29 6.47
C PHE A 18 -19.88 43.68 7.78
N GLY A 19 -20.91 44.28 8.40
CA GLY A 19 -21.55 43.76 9.61
C GLY A 19 -22.21 42.39 9.39
N ILE A 20 -22.90 42.21 8.26
CA ILE A 20 -23.54 40.95 7.90
C ILE A 20 -22.48 39.87 7.58
N LEU A 21 -21.42 40.20 6.83
CA LEU A 21 -20.31 39.30 6.55
C LEU A 21 -19.56 38.89 7.85
N PHE A 22 -19.38 39.80 8.78
CA PHE A 22 -18.71 39.52 10.05
C PHE A 22 -19.55 38.62 10.98
N THR A 23 -20.87 38.81 11.00
CA THR A 23 -21.78 37.94 11.78
C THR A 23 -21.87 36.53 11.16
N THR A 24 -21.85 36.37 9.85
CA THR A 24 -21.84 35.05 9.20
C THR A 24 -20.51 34.32 9.41
N LEU A 25 -19.36 35.03 9.45
CA LEU A 25 -18.06 34.41 9.74
C LEU A 25 -17.92 33.98 11.21
N ILE A 26 -18.57 34.65 12.17
CA ILE A 26 -18.54 34.27 13.58
C ILE A 26 -19.53 33.13 13.89
N SER A 27 -20.62 33.02 13.12
CA SER A 27 -21.61 31.94 13.33
C SER A 27 -21.13 30.55 12.89
N ASP A 28 -20.03 30.46 12.14
CA ASP A 28 -19.46 29.17 11.72
C ASP A 28 -18.36 28.63 12.64
N VAL A 29 -18.04 29.33 13.73
CA VAL A 29 -17.18 28.78 14.79
C VAL A 29 -18.02 27.82 15.64
N ARG A 30 -18.11 26.57 15.23
CA ARG A 30 -18.68 25.52 16.08
C ARG A 30 -17.82 25.37 17.33
N PRO A 31 -18.42 25.31 18.54
CA PRO A 31 -17.67 24.97 19.73
C PRO A 31 -17.02 23.57 19.52
N ALA A 32 -15.76 23.45 19.95
CA ALA A 32 -15.07 22.17 19.91
C ALA A 32 -15.94 21.10 20.60
N PRO A 33 -16.10 19.91 20.00
CA PRO A 33 -16.83 18.83 20.65
C PRO A 33 -16.18 18.50 21.99
N PRO A 34 -16.95 18.15 23.03
CA PRO A 34 -16.40 17.74 24.30
C PRO A 34 -15.46 16.54 24.09
N PRO A 35 -14.39 16.41 24.89
CA PRO A 35 -13.48 15.28 24.79
C PRO A 35 -14.25 13.97 24.93
N VAL A 36 -14.15 13.11 23.88
CA VAL A 36 -14.77 11.80 23.89
C VAL A 36 -14.15 10.98 25.01
N PRO A 37 -14.94 10.39 25.94
CA PRO A 37 -14.39 9.50 26.96
C PRO A 37 -13.61 8.38 26.28
N LEU A 38 -12.38 8.16 26.69
CA LEU A 38 -11.58 7.01 26.27
C LEU A 38 -12.39 5.73 26.54
N PRO A 39 -12.51 4.81 25.59
CA PRO A 39 -13.15 3.53 25.85
C PRO A 39 -12.44 2.85 27.03
N PRO A 40 -13.18 2.20 27.93
CA PRO A 40 -12.60 1.53 29.09
C PRO A 40 -11.54 0.55 28.60
N ALA A 41 -10.35 0.62 29.22
CA ALA A 41 -9.24 -0.26 28.93
C ALA A 41 -9.74 -1.71 28.92
N LEU A 42 -9.59 -2.39 27.79
CA LEU A 42 -9.86 -3.82 27.67
C LEU A 42 -9.04 -4.52 28.75
N LYS A 43 -9.74 -5.10 29.73
CA LYS A 43 -9.14 -5.93 30.79
C LYS A 43 -8.43 -7.09 30.10
N ILE A 44 -7.11 -7.07 30.11
CA ILE A 44 -6.29 -8.23 29.75
C ILE A 44 -6.64 -9.31 30.77
N PRO A 45 -7.01 -10.52 30.35
CA PRO A 45 -7.21 -11.64 31.26
C PRO A 45 -5.91 -11.91 32.03
N SER A 46 -5.97 -11.90 33.35
CA SER A 46 -4.86 -12.32 34.19
C SER A 46 -4.48 -13.76 33.88
N PRO A 47 -3.19 -14.13 33.88
CA PRO A 47 -2.77 -15.51 33.72
C PRO A 47 -3.32 -16.38 34.85
N PRO A 48 -3.59 -17.67 34.62
CA PRO A 48 -4.18 -18.57 35.63
C PRO A 48 -3.23 -18.67 36.83
N LYS A 49 -3.79 -18.44 38.01
CA LYS A 49 -3.12 -18.72 39.29
C LYS A 49 -2.94 -20.22 39.45
N GLY A 50 -1.72 -20.68 39.55
CA GLY A 50 -1.44 -22.04 39.97
C GLY A 50 -0.05 -22.57 39.60
N CYS A 51 0.99 -22.00 40.17
CA CYS A 51 2.21 -22.76 40.48
C CYS A 51 2.73 -22.27 41.82
N LYS A 52 2.55 -23.06 42.86
CA LYS A 52 3.23 -22.91 44.14
C LYS A 52 4.71 -23.29 43.94
N GLY A 53 5.62 -22.40 44.32
CA GLY A 53 7.05 -22.72 44.54
C GLY A 53 7.98 -22.09 43.55
N CYS A 54 8.30 -20.80 43.74
CA CYS A 54 9.62 -20.21 43.47
C CYS A 54 9.67 -18.86 44.15
N SER A 55 10.07 -18.86 45.39
CA SER A 55 10.61 -17.68 46.14
C SER A 55 12.10 -17.58 45.83
N ASP A 56 12.59 -16.37 45.92
CA ASP A 56 13.95 -15.89 46.07
C ASP A 56 14.72 -15.48 44.82
N VAL A 57 14.57 -14.22 44.57
CA VAL A 57 15.55 -13.39 43.82
C VAL A 57 16.73 -13.16 44.77
N ARG A 58 17.90 -13.70 44.48
CA ARG A 58 19.19 -13.32 45.08
C ARG A 58 19.99 -12.41 44.15
N PRO A 59 20.79 -11.49 44.73
CA PRO A 59 21.54 -10.50 43.98
C PRO A 59 22.74 -11.10 43.25
N SER A 60 23.15 -10.41 42.18
CA SER A 60 24.25 -10.67 41.26
C SER A 60 25.53 -11.17 41.94
N ALA A 61 26.03 -12.32 41.49
CA ALA A 61 27.34 -12.87 41.84
C ALA A 61 28.46 -12.14 41.07
N PRO A 62 29.67 -12.02 41.69
CA PRO A 62 30.83 -11.41 41.07
C PRO A 62 31.44 -12.29 39.94
N PRO A 63 32.25 -11.72 39.06
CA PRO A 63 32.77 -12.43 37.87
C PRO A 63 33.72 -13.58 38.27
N VAL A 64 33.48 -14.73 37.64
CA VAL A 64 34.30 -15.93 37.77
C VAL A 64 35.61 -15.72 37.01
N PRO A 65 36.82 -16.06 37.62
CA PRO A 65 38.11 -15.98 36.94
C PRO A 65 38.23 -17.06 35.85
N LEU A 66 38.80 -16.67 34.71
CA LEU A 66 39.12 -17.56 33.60
C LEU A 66 40.10 -18.66 34.05
N PRO A 67 39.92 -19.93 33.65
CA PRO A 67 40.86 -21.01 33.90
C PRO A 67 42.17 -20.82 33.12
N PRO A 68 43.32 -21.27 33.65
CA PRO A 68 44.60 -21.11 32.99
C PRO A 68 44.70 -21.95 31.69
N ALA A 69 45.40 -21.41 30.71
CA ALA A 69 45.63 -22.00 29.40
C ALA A 69 46.23 -23.40 29.50
N LEU A 70 45.54 -24.40 29.01
CA LEU A 70 46.05 -25.77 28.80
C LEU A 70 47.09 -25.73 27.67
N LYS A 71 48.33 -26.12 28.01
CA LYS A 71 49.40 -26.40 27.05
C LYS A 71 49.02 -27.64 26.24
N ILE A 72 48.83 -27.46 24.94
CA ILE A 72 48.64 -28.54 23.97
C ILE A 72 50.03 -29.16 23.67
N PRO A 73 50.24 -30.48 23.83
CA PRO A 73 51.45 -31.14 23.34
C PRO A 73 51.43 -31.15 21.80
N SER A 74 52.55 -30.77 21.22
CA SER A 74 52.87 -30.90 19.81
C SER A 74 53.07 -32.37 19.44
N SER A 75 52.58 -32.73 18.27
CA SER A 75 52.80 -33.94 17.48
C SER A 75 51.67 -34.98 17.49
N ASP A 76 50.85 -34.87 16.43
CA ASP A 76 50.52 -35.96 15.49
C ASP A 76 49.64 -35.38 14.38
N VAL A 77 50.31 -34.89 13.35
CA VAL A 77 49.63 -34.47 12.10
C VAL A 77 49.25 -35.74 11.33
N ARG A 78 48.02 -36.20 11.47
CA ARG A 78 47.45 -37.14 10.48
C ARG A 78 47.24 -36.40 9.18
N PRO A 79 47.58 -36.98 8.02
CA PRO A 79 47.27 -36.37 6.74
C PRO A 79 45.73 -36.20 6.58
N ALA A 80 45.31 -35.04 6.11
CA ALA A 80 43.93 -34.75 5.85
C ALA A 80 43.33 -35.79 4.90
N PRO A 81 42.09 -36.26 5.14
CA PRO A 81 41.40 -37.14 4.19
C PRO A 81 41.25 -36.43 2.83
N PRO A 82 41.32 -37.16 1.71
CA PRO A 82 41.15 -36.58 0.41
C PRO A 82 39.80 -35.86 0.32
N PRO A 83 39.71 -34.74 -0.43
CA PRO A 83 38.46 -33.98 -0.55
C PRO A 83 37.37 -34.89 -1.12
N VAL A 84 36.26 -35.00 -0.37
CA VAL A 84 35.06 -35.70 -0.84
C VAL A 84 34.56 -34.98 -2.09
N PRO A 85 34.34 -35.67 -3.21
CA PRO A 85 33.80 -35.07 -4.41
C PRO A 85 32.49 -34.36 -4.05
N LEU A 86 32.40 -33.06 -4.30
CA LEU A 86 31.14 -32.30 -4.20
C LEU A 86 30.09 -33.00 -5.05
N PRO A 87 28.88 -33.27 -4.54
CA PRO A 87 27.82 -33.79 -5.35
C PRO A 87 27.62 -32.85 -6.57
N PRO A 88 27.34 -33.41 -7.75
CA PRO A 88 27.15 -32.59 -8.94
C PRO A 88 26.08 -31.54 -8.63
N ALA A 89 26.40 -30.27 -8.85
CA ALA A 89 25.51 -29.15 -8.64
C ALA A 89 24.17 -29.50 -9.32
N LEU A 90 23.12 -29.63 -8.52
CA LEU A 90 21.74 -29.75 -9.02
C LEU A 90 21.57 -28.61 -10.03
N LYS A 91 21.50 -28.95 -11.32
CA LYS A 91 21.17 -28.01 -12.39
C LYS A 91 19.78 -27.44 -12.06
N ILE A 92 19.75 -26.28 -11.41
CA ILE A 92 18.55 -25.47 -11.31
C ILE A 92 18.14 -25.21 -12.77
N PRO A 93 16.94 -25.59 -13.21
CA PRO A 93 16.50 -25.32 -14.56
C PRO A 93 16.72 -23.85 -14.83
N SER A 94 17.49 -23.49 -15.85
CA SER A 94 17.79 -22.12 -16.18
C SER A 94 16.44 -21.42 -16.42
N ARG A 95 16.12 -20.38 -15.65
CA ARG A 95 14.89 -19.57 -15.82
C ARG A 95 14.89 -18.83 -17.17
N GLY A 96 15.99 -18.85 -17.91
CA GLY A 96 16.14 -18.28 -19.22
C GLY A 96 14.98 -18.62 -20.17
N PRO A 97 14.64 -19.90 -20.40
CA PRO A 97 13.55 -20.27 -21.31
C PRO A 97 12.19 -19.70 -20.96
N LEU A 98 11.91 -19.49 -19.65
CA LEU A 98 10.64 -18.90 -19.20
C LEU A 98 10.60 -17.40 -19.47
N ILE A 99 11.70 -16.68 -19.22
CA ILE A 99 11.83 -15.25 -19.52
C ILE A 99 11.75 -15.01 -21.02
N GLU A 100 12.43 -15.82 -21.83
CA GLU A 100 12.38 -15.76 -23.31
C GLU A 100 10.93 -15.94 -23.81
N LYS A 101 10.21 -16.92 -23.30
CA LYS A 101 8.79 -17.13 -23.64
C LYS A 101 7.91 -15.94 -23.28
N VAL A 102 8.14 -15.32 -22.12
CA VAL A 102 7.44 -14.11 -21.71
C VAL A 102 7.79 -12.95 -22.64
N MET A 103 9.07 -12.78 -22.97
CA MET A 103 9.53 -11.69 -23.83
C MET A 103 9.08 -11.86 -25.29
N ALA A 104 8.95 -13.08 -25.78
CA ALA A 104 8.35 -13.34 -27.10
C ALA A 104 6.91 -12.81 -27.19
N ARG A 105 6.12 -12.96 -26.12
CA ARG A 105 4.76 -12.40 -26.02
C ARG A 105 4.78 -10.88 -25.87
N TYR A 106 5.68 -10.34 -25.03
CA TYR A 106 5.79 -8.91 -24.78
C TYR A 106 6.35 -8.11 -25.96
N SER A 107 7.22 -8.69 -26.80
CA SER A 107 7.91 -8.02 -27.91
C SER A 107 7.01 -7.63 -29.08
N GLN A 108 5.73 -7.95 -29.03
CA GLN A 108 4.76 -7.48 -30.02
C GLN A 108 4.57 -5.96 -29.90
N THR A 109 4.40 -5.28 -31.05
CA THR A 109 4.11 -3.84 -31.07
C THR A 109 2.78 -3.58 -30.34
N TRP A 110 2.87 -3.00 -29.15
CA TRP A 110 1.67 -2.73 -28.35
C TRP A 110 0.83 -1.60 -28.96
N LYS A 111 -0.44 -1.88 -29.17
CA LYS A 111 -1.46 -0.90 -29.56
C LYS A 111 -2.66 -1.09 -28.66
N LYS A 112 -3.22 0.03 -28.19
CA LYS A 112 -4.48 -0.01 -27.45
C LYS A 112 -5.58 -0.56 -28.34
N GLN A 113 -6.40 -1.44 -27.78
CA GLN A 113 -7.62 -1.99 -28.41
C GLN A 113 -8.83 -1.49 -27.64
N GLU A 114 -9.47 -0.44 -28.13
CA GLU A 114 -10.55 0.26 -27.41
C GLU A 114 -11.71 -0.67 -27.08
N GLU A 115 -12.10 -1.53 -28.02
CA GLU A 115 -13.19 -2.48 -27.82
C GLU A 115 -12.87 -3.50 -26.72
N ASN A 116 -11.66 -4.09 -26.74
CA ASN A 116 -11.23 -5.03 -25.72
C ASN A 116 -11.14 -4.35 -24.34
N SER A 117 -10.59 -3.14 -24.31
CA SER A 117 -10.47 -2.33 -23.10
C SER A 117 -11.83 -2.03 -22.49
N THR A 118 -12.79 -1.63 -23.30
CA THR A 118 -14.16 -1.32 -22.84
C THR A 118 -14.88 -2.57 -22.36
N LYS A 119 -14.87 -3.65 -23.14
CA LYS A 119 -15.49 -4.94 -22.75
C LYS A 119 -14.90 -5.47 -21.43
N PHE A 120 -13.58 -5.42 -21.27
CA PHE A 120 -12.93 -5.90 -20.05
C PHE A 120 -13.29 -5.02 -18.85
N ARG A 121 -13.29 -3.70 -19.02
CA ARG A 121 -13.66 -2.74 -17.97
C ARG A 121 -15.11 -2.95 -17.51
N ASP A 122 -16.04 -3.09 -18.43
CA ASP A 122 -17.45 -3.26 -18.13
C ASP A 122 -17.70 -4.59 -17.42
N LEU A 123 -17.01 -5.66 -17.84
CA LEU A 123 -17.05 -6.96 -17.15
C LEU A 123 -16.49 -6.84 -15.72
N LEU A 124 -15.37 -6.17 -15.54
CA LEU A 124 -14.75 -5.99 -14.22
C LEU A 124 -15.66 -5.13 -13.31
N ARG A 125 -16.20 -4.03 -13.82
CA ARG A 125 -17.13 -3.15 -13.11
C ARG A 125 -18.41 -3.86 -12.68
N SER A 126 -19.01 -4.63 -13.57
CA SER A 126 -20.26 -5.37 -13.27
C SER A 126 -20.04 -6.52 -12.29
N THR A 127 -18.81 -7.06 -12.20
CA THR A 127 -18.48 -8.18 -11.31
C THR A 127 -17.94 -7.70 -9.96
N CYS A 128 -17.05 -6.71 -9.97
CA CYS A 128 -16.28 -6.32 -8.77
C CYS A 128 -16.78 -5.04 -8.12
N HIS A 129 -17.42 -4.15 -8.89
CA HIS A 129 -18.04 -2.91 -8.40
C HIS A 129 -17.05 -1.94 -7.72
N GLY A 130 -15.80 -1.79 -8.23
CA GLY A 130 -14.79 -0.94 -7.61
C GLY A 130 -15.21 0.51 -7.43
N PHE A 131 -15.98 1.07 -8.37
CA PHE A 131 -16.54 2.42 -8.25
C PHE A 131 -17.34 2.68 -6.97
N THR A 132 -18.07 1.69 -6.51
CA THR A 132 -18.98 1.83 -5.37
C THR A 132 -18.51 1.06 -4.14
N LYS A 133 -17.72 0.02 -4.33
CA LYS A 133 -17.36 -0.92 -3.28
C LYS A 133 -15.86 -1.11 -3.03
N ALA A 134 -14.95 -0.40 -3.72
CA ALA A 134 -13.52 -0.55 -3.46
C ALA A 134 -13.13 -0.12 -2.04
N VAL A 135 -13.84 0.87 -1.48
CA VAL A 135 -13.57 1.45 -0.17
C VAL A 135 -14.81 1.33 0.72
N VAL A 136 -14.59 0.99 1.99
CA VAL A 136 -15.62 1.09 3.02
C VAL A 136 -15.90 2.58 3.27
N SER A 137 -17.16 2.98 3.16
CA SER A 137 -17.60 4.35 3.40
C SER A 137 -18.95 4.38 4.12
N GLN A 138 -19.32 5.54 4.66
CA GLN A 138 -20.61 5.71 5.31
C GLN A 138 -21.79 5.49 4.35
N ASP A 139 -21.58 5.76 3.04
CA ASP A 139 -22.60 5.55 2.02
C ASP A 139 -22.89 4.07 1.75
N ASN A 140 -21.90 3.17 1.88
CA ASN A 140 -22.05 1.77 1.50
C ASN A 140 -22.00 0.78 2.66
N THR A 141 -21.67 1.23 3.88
CA THR A 141 -21.49 0.37 5.06
C THR A 141 -22.10 1.03 6.30
N PRO A 142 -23.44 0.99 6.47
CA PRO A 142 -24.14 1.66 7.57
C PRO A 142 -23.87 1.01 8.94
N VAL A 143 -24.28 1.68 10.01
CA VAL A 143 -24.29 1.12 11.37
C VAL A 143 -25.14 -0.15 11.39
N GLY A 144 -24.63 -1.21 12.03
CA GLY A 144 -25.27 -2.54 12.08
C GLY A 144 -24.83 -3.45 10.94
N ALA A 145 -24.22 -2.94 9.86
CA ALA A 145 -23.69 -3.77 8.78
C ALA A 145 -22.65 -4.76 9.30
N GLN A 146 -22.51 -5.88 8.59
CA GLN A 146 -21.55 -6.94 8.91
C GLN A 146 -20.38 -6.92 7.93
N ILE A 147 -19.17 -6.68 8.42
CA ILE A 147 -17.95 -6.75 7.62
C ILE A 147 -17.33 -8.12 7.77
N VAL A 148 -17.25 -8.89 6.66
CA VAL A 148 -16.64 -10.22 6.60
C VAL A 148 -15.16 -10.07 6.26
N TYR A 149 -14.30 -10.73 7.04
CA TYR A 149 -12.85 -10.74 6.76
C TYR A 149 -12.53 -11.57 5.51
N ASP A 150 -11.72 -11.03 4.58
CA ASP A 150 -11.37 -11.71 3.33
C ASP A 150 -10.24 -12.75 3.49
N GLY A 151 -9.45 -12.65 4.52
CA GLY A 151 -8.26 -13.48 4.74
C GLY A 151 -8.39 -14.56 5.83
N GLU A 152 -9.43 -14.51 6.64
CA GLU A 152 -9.66 -15.49 7.72
C GLU A 152 -11.13 -15.82 7.90
N LYS A 153 -11.41 -17.06 8.32
CA LYS A 153 -12.75 -17.48 8.73
C LYS A 153 -12.98 -17.05 10.18
N ARG A 154 -13.66 -15.94 10.37
CA ARG A 154 -13.98 -15.39 11.69
C ARG A 154 -15.40 -14.83 11.70
N LYS A 155 -15.97 -14.65 12.91
CA LYS A 155 -17.23 -13.95 13.08
C LYS A 155 -17.13 -12.55 12.45
N PRO A 156 -18.09 -12.16 11.61
CA PRO A 156 -18.10 -10.82 11.01
C PRO A 156 -18.03 -9.72 12.06
N LEU A 157 -17.41 -8.61 11.69
CA LEU A 157 -17.33 -7.39 12.51
C LEU A 157 -18.61 -6.58 12.33
N THR A 158 -19.37 -6.38 13.42
CA THR A 158 -20.53 -5.50 13.39
C THR A 158 -20.09 -4.04 13.46
N VAL A 159 -20.58 -3.23 12.54
CA VAL A 159 -20.29 -1.79 12.47
C VAL A 159 -21.05 -1.08 13.59
N THR A 160 -20.34 -0.60 14.59
CA THR A 160 -20.86 0.26 15.65
C THR A 160 -20.86 1.73 15.21
N SER A 161 -21.59 2.61 15.89
CA SER A 161 -21.57 4.06 15.59
C SER A 161 -20.16 4.65 15.70
N ALA A 162 -19.37 4.25 16.69
CA ALA A 162 -17.99 4.70 16.84
C ALA A 162 -17.12 4.28 15.64
N PHE A 163 -17.29 3.04 15.18
CA PHE A 163 -16.55 2.52 14.05
C PHE A 163 -16.98 3.16 12.72
N PHE A 164 -18.30 3.35 12.53
CA PHE A 164 -18.86 4.06 11.39
C PHE A 164 -18.27 5.46 11.20
N ASN A 165 -18.03 6.18 12.29
CA ASN A 165 -17.43 7.52 12.25
C ASN A 165 -15.98 7.53 11.74
N THR A 166 -15.27 6.39 11.75
CA THR A 166 -13.93 6.28 11.19
C THR A 166 -13.91 6.06 9.66
N PHE A 167 -15.06 5.80 9.06
CA PHE A 167 -15.16 5.59 7.62
C PHE A 167 -15.18 6.91 6.86
N ALA A 168 -14.65 6.89 5.65
CA ALA A 168 -14.82 8.01 4.73
C ALA A 168 -16.32 8.31 4.54
N LYS A 169 -16.71 9.58 4.57
CA LYS A 169 -18.12 9.98 4.39
C LYS A 169 -18.71 9.46 3.08
N ARG A 170 -17.93 9.55 2.00
CA ARG A 170 -18.28 9.06 0.67
C ARG A 170 -17.13 8.24 0.09
N ASN A 171 -17.47 7.30 -0.79
CA ASN A 171 -16.45 6.59 -1.54
C ASN A 171 -15.69 7.59 -2.45
N PRO A 172 -14.36 7.74 -2.29
CA PRO A 172 -13.57 8.72 -3.03
C PRO A 172 -13.54 8.48 -4.54
N PHE A 173 -13.95 7.30 -5.00
CA PHE A 173 -13.94 6.89 -6.40
C PHE A 173 -15.32 7.05 -7.07
N SER A 174 -16.39 7.26 -6.31
CA SER A 174 -17.74 7.40 -6.87
C SER A 174 -17.80 8.49 -7.92
N ASN A 175 -18.30 8.15 -9.10
CA ASN A 175 -18.46 9.04 -10.25
C ASN A 175 -17.18 9.76 -10.72
N LYS A 176 -15.99 9.19 -10.42
CA LYS A 176 -14.72 9.72 -10.88
C LYS A 176 -14.05 8.76 -11.86
N THR A 177 -13.75 9.27 -13.04
CA THR A 177 -12.94 8.59 -14.04
C THR A 177 -11.75 9.45 -14.42
N TRP A 178 -10.65 8.81 -14.78
CA TRP A 178 -9.44 9.47 -15.25
C TRP A 178 -9.10 8.95 -16.64
N ASP A 179 -8.52 9.81 -17.46
CA ASP A 179 -8.05 9.37 -18.77
C ASP A 179 -6.87 8.42 -18.64
N THR A 180 -5.88 8.78 -17.82
CA THR A 180 -4.64 8.00 -17.67
C THR A 180 -4.34 7.67 -16.21
N CYS A 181 -4.03 6.40 -15.96
CA CYS A 181 -3.53 5.91 -14.67
C CYS A 181 -2.15 5.25 -14.80
N SER A 182 -1.25 5.58 -13.90
CA SER A 182 -0.01 4.84 -13.65
C SER A 182 -0.14 4.01 -12.38
N VAL A 183 0.00 2.69 -12.47
CA VAL A 183 0.10 1.80 -11.32
C VAL A 183 1.55 1.39 -11.14
N VAL A 184 2.14 1.79 -10.02
CA VAL A 184 3.56 1.57 -9.73
C VAL A 184 3.71 0.46 -8.71
N GLY A 185 4.16 -0.71 -9.19
CA GLY A 185 4.63 -1.82 -8.37
C GLY A 185 6.03 -1.55 -7.83
N ASN A 186 6.57 -2.53 -7.10
CA ASN A 186 7.86 -2.35 -6.41
C ASN A 186 9.01 -3.14 -7.06
N GLY A 187 8.77 -3.82 -8.18
CA GLY A 187 9.77 -4.71 -8.80
C GLY A 187 11.09 -4.04 -9.14
N GLY A 188 12.18 -4.79 -8.94
CA GLY A 188 13.55 -4.33 -9.20
C GLY A 188 13.81 -3.86 -10.61
N ILE A 189 12.94 -4.19 -11.56
CA ILE A 189 13.00 -3.73 -12.95
C ILE A 189 12.87 -2.20 -13.08
N LEU A 190 12.36 -1.51 -12.04
CA LEU A 190 12.31 -0.05 -12.03
C LEU A 190 13.68 0.61 -11.82
N SER A 191 14.65 -0.11 -11.26
CA SER A 191 16.00 0.45 -11.08
C SER A 191 16.62 0.82 -12.41
N ASN A 192 17.06 2.07 -12.56
CA ASN A 192 17.63 2.64 -13.78
C ASN A 192 16.68 2.66 -15.01
N SER A 193 15.38 2.61 -14.76
CA SER A 193 14.35 2.64 -15.80
C SER A 193 14.12 4.02 -16.43
N ASN A 194 14.45 5.09 -15.72
CA ASN A 194 14.14 6.48 -16.10
C ASN A 194 12.64 6.72 -16.38
N CYS A 195 11.75 6.00 -15.69
CA CYS A 195 10.30 6.09 -15.93
C CYS A 195 9.60 7.16 -15.08
N GLY A 196 10.30 7.87 -14.19
CA GLY A 196 9.69 8.78 -13.23
C GLY A 196 8.80 9.84 -13.86
N GLU A 197 9.30 10.55 -14.87
CA GLU A 197 8.53 11.59 -15.59
C GLU A 197 7.29 11.01 -16.28
N MET A 198 7.43 9.85 -16.93
CA MET A 198 6.31 9.18 -17.60
C MET A 198 5.26 8.69 -16.59
N ILE A 199 5.68 8.19 -15.43
CA ILE A 199 4.76 7.81 -14.34
C ILE A 199 3.99 9.04 -13.86
N ASP A 200 4.67 10.14 -13.60
CA ASP A 200 4.09 11.36 -13.02
C ASP A 200 3.22 12.14 -14.04
N SER A 201 3.36 11.89 -15.35
CA SER A 201 2.50 12.49 -16.38
C SER A 201 1.06 11.97 -16.36
N ALA A 202 0.78 10.80 -15.77
CA ALA A 202 -0.56 10.27 -15.66
C ALA A 202 -1.46 11.15 -14.79
N GLN A 203 -2.77 11.21 -15.09
CA GLN A 203 -3.72 11.97 -14.28
C GLN A 203 -3.83 11.41 -12.87
N PHE A 204 -3.79 10.08 -12.72
CA PHE A 204 -3.90 9.41 -11.43
C PHE A 204 -2.77 8.37 -11.24
N VAL A 205 -1.98 8.53 -10.18
CA VAL A 205 -0.86 7.66 -9.87
C VAL A 205 -1.14 6.86 -8.61
N ILE A 206 -1.08 5.53 -8.73
CA ILE A 206 -1.30 4.55 -7.66
C ILE A 206 0.02 3.88 -7.32
N ARG A 207 0.40 3.89 -6.03
CA ARG A 207 1.64 3.26 -5.55
C ARG A 207 1.37 2.16 -4.55
N CYS A 208 2.19 1.11 -4.62
CA CYS A 208 2.03 -0.06 -3.76
C CYS A 208 2.93 0.02 -2.52
N ASN A 209 2.31 -0.17 -1.36
CA ASN A 209 2.96 -0.52 -0.09
C ASN A 209 4.06 0.42 0.41
N LEU A 210 3.78 1.72 0.47
CA LEU A 210 4.66 2.74 1.06
C LEU A 210 6.10 2.70 0.53
N SER A 211 6.27 2.51 -0.77
CA SER A 211 7.58 2.48 -1.43
C SER A 211 8.23 3.87 -1.47
N PRO A 212 9.56 4.01 -1.37
CA PRO A 212 10.23 5.30 -1.41
C PRO A 212 10.09 5.95 -2.80
N VAL A 213 9.82 7.27 -2.82
CA VAL A 213 9.58 8.06 -4.05
C VAL A 213 10.45 9.32 -4.10
N GLU A 214 11.53 9.35 -3.34
CA GLU A 214 12.38 10.54 -3.17
C GLU A 214 13.86 10.23 -3.42
N ASN A 215 14.68 11.26 -3.47
CA ASN A 215 16.13 11.18 -3.64
C ASN A 215 16.53 10.41 -4.91
N SER A 216 17.39 9.40 -4.76
CA SER A 216 17.93 8.58 -5.86
C SER A 216 16.87 7.82 -6.66
N PHE A 217 15.66 7.64 -6.11
CA PHE A 217 14.58 6.90 -6.78
C PHE A 217 13.74 7.78 -7.72
N LEU A 218 13.75 9.10 -7.53
CA LEU A 218 12.87 10.03 -8.23
C LEU A 218 12.90 9.86 -9.76
N LYS A 219 14.09 9.70 -10.32
CA LYS A 219 14.29 9.54 -11.77
C LYS A 219 13.60 8.29 -12.33
N ASP A 220 13.57 7.22 -11.54
CA ASP A 220 13.04 5.91 -11.97
C ASP A 220 11.55 5.74 -11.67
N VAL A 221 11.05 6.34 -10.58
CA VAL A 221 9.69 6.06 -10.10
C VAL A 221 8.81 7.30 -9.97
N GLY A 222 9.37 8.52 -10.16
CA GLY A 222 8.62 9.77 -9.92
C GLY A 222 8.21 9.98 -8.46
N ASN A 223 7.46 11.03 -8.19
CA ASN A 223 6.97 11.33 -6.83
C ASN A 223 5.47 11.62 -6.74
N LYS A 224 4.79 11.88 -7.86
CA LYS A 224 3.34 12.08 -7.85
C LYS A 224 2.64 10.87 -7.26
N THR A 225 1.75 11.12 -6.32
CA THR A 225 0.98 10.07 -5.65
C THR A 225 -0.44 10.56 -5.39
N ASN A 226 -1.43 9.86 -5.92
CA ASN A 226 -2.85 10.13 -5.66
C ASN A 226 -3.44 9.07 -4.72
N LEU A 227 -2.93 7.85 -4.81
CA LEU A 227 -3.30 6.73 -3.95
C LEU A 227 -2.05 5.92 -3.59
N VAL A 228 -1.85 5.63 -2.32
CA VAL A 228 -0.83 4.70 -1.85
C VAL A 228 -1.46 3.61 -0.98
N THR A 229 -1.05 2.36 -1.16
CA THR A 229 -1.46 1.29 -0.25
C THR A 229 -0.49 1.16 0.91
N ALA A 230 -1.00 0.83 2.10
CA ALA A 230 -0.18 0.54 3.27
C ALA A 230 -0.59 -0.80 3.88
N ASN A 231 0.17 -1.85 3.58
CA ASN A 231 -0.10 -3.16 4.15
C ASN A 231 0.17 -3.15 5.67
N PRO A 232 -0.69 -3.76 6.49
CA PRO A 232 -0.49 -3.84 7.93
C PRO A 232 0.88 -4.41 8.32
N SER A 233 1.43 -5.32 7.52
CA SER A 233 2.76 -5.88 7.74
C SER A 233 3.89 -4.83 7.75
N ILE A 234 3.80 -3.77 6.93
CA ILE A 234 4.80 -2.69 6.96
C ILE A 234 4.61 -1.80 8.18
N LEU A 235 3.36 -1.53 8.56
CA LEU A 235 3.04 -0.78 9.79
C LEU A 235 3.56 -1.50 11.02
N ILE A 236 3.41 -2.82 11.08
CA ILE A 236 3.89 -3.65 12.19
C ILE A 236 5.42 -3.75 12.19
N LYS A 237 6.02 -4.15 11.08
CA LYS A 237 7.46 -4.47 11.01
C LYS A 237 8.35 -3.21 11.06
N LYS A 238 8.01 -2.17 10.29
CA LYS A 238 8.82 -0.96 10.18
C LYS A 238 8.51 0.05 11.28
N PHE A 239 7.24 0.15 11.67
CA PHE A 239 6.75 1.18 12.59
C PHE A 239 6.20 0.61 13.91
N ARG A 240 6.54 -0.65 14.27
CA ARG A 240 6.15 -1.33 15.52
C ARG A 240 4.65 -1.22 15.83
N GLY A 241 3.81 -1.36 14.80
CA GLY A 241 2.36 -1.24 14.92
C GLY A 241 1.88 0.14 15.39
N LEU A 242 2.70 1.19 15.22
CA LEU A 242 2.39 2.58 15.61
C LEU A 242 2.15 2.76 17.12
N GLN A 243 2.79 1.99 17.95
CA GLN A 243 2.77 2.18 19.41
C GLN A 243 3.73 3.31 19.82
N ASP A 244 5.02 3.16 19.52
CA ASP A 244 6.11 4.08 19.86
C ASP A 244 6.78 4.75 18.63
N ARG A 245 6.35 4.39 17.39
CA ARG A 245 6.93 4.87 16.14
C ARG A 245 5.99 5.74 15.31
N ARG A 246 5.09 6.49 15.98
CA ARG A 246 4.11 7.36 15.30
C ARG A 246 4.79 8.51 14.55
N ARG A 247 5.72 9.24 15.18
CA ARG A 247 6.45 10.33 14.54
C ARG A 247 7.29 9.86 13.35
N PRO A 248 8.15 8.82 13.42
CA PRO A 248 8.86 8.29 12.27
C PRO A 248 7.95 7.83 11.13
N PHE A 249 6.77 7.31 11.45
CA PHE A 249 5.74 7.01 10.45
C PHE A 249 5.29 8.29 9.74
N MET A 250 4.87 9.31 10.47
CA MET A 250 4.38 10.57 9.89
C MET A 250 5.47 11.29 9.08
N GLU A 251 6.72 11.29 9.53
CA GLU A 251 7.85 11.83 8.77
C GLU A 251 8.01 11.11 7.43
N SER A 252 7.87 9.77 7.43
CA SER A 252 7.96 8.99 6.20
C SER A 252 6.74 9.16 5.29
N MET A 253 5.61 9.65 5.80
CA MET A 253 4.39 9.87 5.02
C MET A 253 4.39 11.20 4.25
N ARG A 254 5.18 12.19 4.66
CA ARG A 254 5.26 13.51 4.01
C ARG A 254 5.50 13.44 2.49
N ARG A 255 6.20 12.40 2.04
CA ARG A 255 6.51 12.15 0.62
C ARG A 255 5.29 11.85 -0.26
N TYR A 256 4.14 11.54 0.34
CA TYR A 256 2.92 11.20 -0.40
C TYR A 256 1.91 12.35 -0.47
N ASN A 257 2.28 13.54 0.02
CA ASN A 257 1.45 14.76 0.01
C ASN A 257 0.02 14.52 0.54
N ASP A 258 -1.00 14.97 -0.18
CA ASP A 258 -2.43 14.88 0.14
C ASP A 258 -3.13 13.61 -0.43
N SER A 259 -2.38 12.55 -0.67
CA SER A 259 -2.89 11.32 -1.28
C SER A 259 -3.92 10.59 -0.42
N LEU A 260 -4.66 9.69 -1.05
CA LEU A 260 -5.41 8.66 -0.34
C LEU A 260 -4.44 7.57 0.16
N MET A 261 -4.62 7.12 1.41
CA MET A 261 -3.91 5.94 1.92
C MET A 261 -4.89 4.79 2.10
N LEU A 262 -4.75 3.76 1.28
CA LEU A 262 -5.63 2.60 1.29
C LEU A 262 -5.08 1.51 2.22
N LEU A 263 -5.85 1.21 3.26
CA LEU A 263 -5.51 0.27 4.32
C LEU A 263 -6.37 -0.99 4.20
N PRO A 264 -5.79 -2.20 4.01
CA PRO A 264 -6.55 -3.46 4.01
C PRO A 264 -6.87 -3.91 5.46
N ALA A 265 -7.70 -3.10 6.13
CA ALA A 265 -8.03 -3.24 7.55
C ALA A 265 -8.81 -4.52 7.87
N PHE A 266 -9.56 -5.05 6.90
CA PHE A 266 -10.49 -6.16 7.11
C PHE A 266 -10.06 -7.47 6.45
N SER A 267 -8.75 -7.65 6.25
CA SER A 267 -8.25 -8.95 5.77
C SER A 267 -8.08 -9.95 6.92
N TYR A 268 -7.59 -9.49 8.05
CA TYR A 268 -7.45 -10.24 9.30
C TYR A 268 -7.80 -9.33 10.46
N SER A 269 -8.32 -9.87 11.55
CA SER A 269 -8.74 -9.08 12.71
C SER A 269 -7.62 -8.21 13.31
N GLY A 270 -6.39 -8.74 13.37
CA GLY A 270 -5.22 -7.96 13.81
C GLY A 270 -4.87 -6.77 12.90
N ASN A 271 -5.33 -6.78 11.65
CA ASN A 271 -5.12 -5.67 10.73
C ASN A 271 -6.01 -4.46 11.05
N THR A 272 -7.22 -4.72 11.57
CA THR A 272 -8.17 -3.66 11.93
C THR A 272 -7.57 -2.72 12.95
N GLU A 273 -7.00 -3.25 14.02
CA GLU A 273 -6.43 -2.47 15.10
C GLU A 273 -5.26 -1.58 14.62
N VAL A 274 -4.30 -2.16 13.87
CA VAL A 274 -3.16 -1.38 13.39
C VAL A 274 -3.57 -0.34 12.32
N SER A 275 -4.61 -0.62 11.54
CA SER A 275 -5.15 0.34 10.57
C SER A 275 -5.87 1.51 11.25
N LEU A 276 -6.61 1.26 12.34
CA LEU A 276 -7.19 2.31 13.17
C LEU A 276 -6.10 3.16 13.84
N ARG A 277 -5.03 2.55 14.36
CA ARG A 277 -3.88 3.32 14.89
C ARG A 277 -3.25 4.21 13.82
N ALA A 278 -3.18 3.75 12.56
CA ALA A 278 -2.68 4.58 11.47
C ALA A 278 -3.63 5.77 11.20
N LEU A 279 -4.93 5.54 11.16
CA LEU A 279 -5.94 6.59 11.01
C LEU A 279 -5.79 7.64 12.12
N TYR A 280 -5.90 7.25 13.39
CA TYR A 280 -5.78 8.18 14.53
C TYR A 280 -4.41 8.87 14.59
N THR A 281 -3.33 8.19 14.17
CA THR A 281 -2.03 8.84 14.09
C THR A 281 -2.04 9.97 13.06
N MET A 282 -2.67 9.76 11.89
CA MET A 282 -2.76 10.81 10.87
C MET A 282 -3.65 11.98 11.33
N GLU A 283 -4.74 11.70 12.05
CA GLU A 283 -5.61 12.71 12.64
C GLU A 283 -4.86 13.53 13.70
N ASP A 284 -4.18 12.87 14.66
CA ASP A 284 -3.43 13.55 15.73
C ASP A 284 -2.27 14.42 15.22
N PHE A 285 -1.71 14.11 14.07
CA PHE A 285 -0.65 14.88 13.42
C PHE A 285 -1.16 15.82 12.32
N GLU A 286 -2.49 15.98 12.19
CA GLU A 286 -3.13 16.85 11.19
C GLU A 286 -2.60 16.60 9.77
N SER A 287 -2.45 15.31 9.41
CA SER A 287 -1.90 14.91 8.14
C SER A 287 -2.82 15.27 6.97
N PRO A 288 -2.30 15.79 5.84
CA PRO A 288 -3.11 15.96 4.65
C PRO A 288 -3.49 14.64 3.96
N ILE A 289 -2.82 13.54 4.32
CA ILE A 289 -3.13 12.20 3.82
C ILE A 289 -4.46 11.73 4.38
N ARG A 290 -5.30 11.21 3.51
CA ARG A 290 -6.64 10.73 3.86
C ARG A 290 -6.66 9.20 3.92
N PRO A 291 -6.67 8.58 5.13
CA PRO A 291 -6.78 7.13 5.27
C PRO A 291 -8.17 6.65 4.87
N VAL A 292 -8.23 5.57 4.11
CA VAL A 292 -9.46 4.88 3.71
C VAL A 292 -9.27 3.37 3.83
N PHE A 293 -10.34 2.65 4.15
CA PHE A 293 -10.26 1.21 4.34
C PHE A 293 -10.71 0.45 3.09
N LEU A 294 -9.89 -0.47 2.64
CA LEU A 294 -10.20 -1.36 1.53
C LEU A 294 -11.36 -2.29 1.91
N ASN A 295 -12.37 -2.35 1.06
CA ASN A 295 -13.55 -3.16 1.32
C ASN A 295 -13.24 -4.66 1.04
N PRO A 296 -13.43 -5.55 2.03
CA PRO A 296 -13.18 -6.97 1.86
C PRO A 296 -14.12 -7.63 0.84
N GLU A 297 -15.34 -7.14 0.67
CA GLU A 297 -16.25 -7.63 -0.38
C GLU A 297 -15.66 -7.42 -1.78
N TYR A 298 -15.08 -6.26 -2.03
CA TYR A 298 -14.38 -5.99 -3.28
C TYR A 298 -13.21 -6.96 -3.51
N LEU A 299 -12.44 -7.26 -2.47
CA LEU A 299 -11.34 -8.22 -2.56
C LEU A 299 -11.81 -9.65 -2.85
N LEU A 300 -12.91 -10.08 -2.25
CA LEU A 300 -13.53 -11.39 -2.52
C LEU A 300 -14.00 -11.47 -3.97
N ASN A 301 -14.64 -10.43 -4.47
CA ASN A 301 -15.09 -10.34 -5.86
C ASN A 301 -13.91 -10.38 -6.83
N LEU A 302 -12.85 -9.61 -6.58
CA LEU A 302 -11.62 -9.66 -7.38
C LEU A 302 -10.97 -11.05 -7.39
N ARG A 303 -10.90 -11.72 -6.23
CA ARG A 303 -10.33 -13.07 -6.14
C ARG A 303 -11.12 -14.07 -6.94
N SER A 304 -12.45 -13.99 -6.91
CA SER A 304 -13.35 -14.80 -7.72
C SER A 304 -13.17 -14.50 -9.22
N PHE A 305 -13.12 -13.22 -9.60
CA PHE A 305 -12.92 -12.76 -10.98
C PHE A 305 -11.62 -13.32 -11.60
N TRP A 306 -10.49 -13.16 -10.88
CA TRP A 306 -9.18 -13.63 -11.35
C TRP A 306 -8.99 -15.16 -11.20
N ARG A 307 -9.89 -15.85 -10.53
CA ARG A 307 -9.81 -17.31 -10.28
C ARG A 307 -8.48 -17.75 -9.68
N LEU A 308 -7.94 -16.96 -8.76
CA LEU A 308 -6.68 -17.24 -8.09
C LEU A 308 -6.94 -17.85 -6.70
N ASN A 309 -6.29 -19.00 -6.42
CA ASN A 309 -6.43 -19.69 -5.14
C ASN A 309 -5.65 -19.02 -4.00
N LYS A 310 -4.66 -18.20 -4.33
CA LYS A 310 -3.85 -17.44 -3.36
C LYS A 310 -4.41 -16.04 -3.17
N ARG A 311 -3.97 -15.38 -2.09
CA ARG A 311 -4.26 -13.98 -1.84
C ARG A 311 -3.68 -13.12 -2.97
N LEU A 312 -4.46 -12.19 -3.47
CA LEU A 312 -4.02 -11.25 -4.49
C LEU A 312 -2.92 -10.32 -3.96
N SER A 313 -1.94 -10.01 -4.80
CA SER A 313 -0.95 -8.98 -4.46
C SER A 313 -1.57 -7.58 -4.49
N SER A 314 -0.98 -6.64 -3.76
CA SER A 314 -1.38 -5.23 -3.85
C SER A 314 -1.29 -4.71 -5.29
N GLY A 315 -0.31 -5.21 -6.06
CA GLY A 315 -0.15 -4.87 -7.47
C GLY A 315 -1.37 -5.24 -8.31
N LEU A 316 -1.82 -6.50 -8.25
CA LEU A 316 -2.99 -6.94 -9.02
C LEU A 316 -4.29 -6.27 -8.54
N MET A 317 -4.45 -6.08 -7.21
CA MET A 317 -5.61 -5.35 -6.68
C MET A 317 -5.66 -3.91 -7.21
N MET A 318 -4.54 -3.21 -7.22
CA MET A 318 -4.47 -1.82 -7.69
C MET A 318 -4.56 -1.70 -9.21
N ALA A 319 -4.00 -2.67 -9.96
CA ALA A 319 -4.19 -2.75 -11.41
C ALA A 319 -5.67 -2.97 -11.78
N SER A 320 -6.38 -3.83 -11.03
CA SER A 320 -7.82 -4.05 -11.22
C SER A 320 -8.62 -2.78 -10.93
N LEU A 321 -8.34 -2.11 -9.82
CA LEU A 321 -9.00 -0.84 -9.49
C LEU A 321 -8.74 0.22 -10.58
N ALA A 322 -7.50 0.35 -11.04
CA ALA A 322 -7.16 1.27 -12.13
C ALA A 322 -7.91 0.95 -13.43
N LEU A 323 -8.09 -0.33 -13.78
CA LEU A 323 -8.85 -0.77 -14.96
C LEU A 323 -10.32 -0.40 -14.87
N GLU A 324 -10.90 -0.34 -13.68
CA GLU A 324 -12.27 0.15 -13.48
C GLU A 324 -12.36 1.68 -13.57
N LEU A 325 -11.36 2.39 -13.05
CA LEU A 325 -11.40 3.84 -12.87
C LEU A 325 -10.89 4.63 -14.08
N CYS A 326 -10.03 4.03 -14.93
CA CYS A 326 -9.26 4.77 -15.92
C CYS A 326 -9.44 4.24 -17.34
N THR A 327 -9.35 5.15 -18.32
CA THR A 327 -9.43 4.79 -19.74
C THR A 327 -8.14 4.13 -20.19
N ASN A 328 -6.99 4.66 -19.80
CA ASN A 328 -5.67 4.16 -20.16
C ASN A 328 -4.91 3.76 -18.89
N VAL A 329 -4.49 2.51 -18.80
CA VAL A 329 -3.78 1.98 -17.62
C VAL A 329 -2.38 1.54 -17.99
N HIS A 330 -1.39 2.11 -17.30
CA HIS A 330 0.03 1.82 -17.47
C HIS A 330 0.58 1.19 -16.20
N LEU A 331 1.26 0.05 -16.32
CA LEU A 331 1.86 -0.68 -15.21
C LEU A 331 3.39 -0.54 -15.26
N TYR A 332 3.98 -0.17 -14.14
CA TYR A 332 5.42 -0.02 -13.95
C TYR A 332 5.87 -0.87 -12.76
N GLY A 333 7.03 -1.52 -12.85
CA GLY A 333 7.54 -2.35 -11.76
C GLY A 333 6.82 -3.69 -11.56
N PHE A 334 6.14 -4.18 -12.60
CA PHE A 334 5.46 -5.48 -12.62
C PHE A 334 6.35 -6.49 -13.36
N TRP A 335 7.28 -7.12 -12.60
CA TRP A 335 8.19 -8.14 -13.14
C TRP A 335 8.54 -9.12 -12.03
N PRO A 336 8.05 -10.36 -12.04
CA PRO A 336 8.20 -11.32 -10.95
C PRO A 336 9.46 -12.19 -11.05
N PHE A 337 10.41 -11.82 -11.88
CA PHE A 337 11.65 -12.59 -12.09
C PHE A 337 12.86 -11.86 -11.51
N ASP A 338 13.88 -12.64 -11.17
CA ASP A 338 15.14 -12.18 -10.57
C ASP A 338 16.21 -11.77 -11.59
N GLN A 339 15.86 -11.74 -12.88
CA GLN A 339 16.74 -11.32 -13.98
C GLN A 339 16.03 -10.25 -14.84
N HIS A 340 16.80 -9.28 -15.30
CA HIS A 340 16.30 -8.25 -16.20
C HIS A 340 15.99 -8.86 -17.59
N PRO A 341 14.81 -8.60 -18.16
CA PRO A 341 14.38 -9.28 -19.41
C PRO A 341 15.26 -9.00 -20.61
N LEU A 342 15.89 -7.82 -20.69
CA LEU A 342 16.71 -7.39 -21.84
C LEU A 342 18.22 -7.43 -21.56
N LEU A 343 18.62 -7.21 -20.31
CA LEU A 343 20.04 -7.09 -19.93
C LEU A 343 20.59 -8.38 -19.32
N HIS A 344 19.72 -9.34 -18.98
CA HIS A 344 20.04 -10.61 -18.31
C HIS A 344 20.84 -10.45 -16.99
N GLN A 345 20.78 -9.25 -16.40
CA GLN A 345 21.43 -8.93 -15.14
C GLN A 345 20.52 -9.30 -13.96
N PRO A 346 21.09 -9.72 -12.82
CA PRO A 346 20.31 -9.97 -11.61
C PRO A 346 19.54 -8.72 -11.16
N LEU A 347 18.28 -8.91 -10.78
CA LEU A 347 17.44 -7.87 -10.22
C LEU A 347 17.20 -8.11 -8.73
N LYS A 348 17.14 -7.04 -7.96
CA LYS A 348 16.60 -7.08 -6.60
C LYS A 348 15.10 -7.38 -6.65
N ASN A 349 14.57 -7.89 -5.55
CA ASN A 349 13.13 -8.13 -5.47
C ASN A 349 12.32 -6.80 -5.57
N HIS A 350 12.79 -5.76 -4.88
CA HIS A 350 12.24 -4.40 -5.03
C HIS A 350 13.33 -3.45 -5.54
N TYR A 351 12.93 -2.35 -6.16
CA TYR A 351 13.90 -1.35 -6.65
C TYR A 351 14.70 -0.68 -5.52
N TYR A 352 14.23 -0.74 -4.27
CA TYR A 352 14.85 -0.12 -3.09
C TYR A 352 15.46 -1.10 -2.08
N ASP A 353 15.06 -2.37 -2.10
CA ASP A 353 15.60 -3.41 -1.22
C ASP A 353 15.61 -4.79 -1.88
N ASN A 354 16.13 -5.79 -1.17
CA ASN A 354 16.15 -7.17 -1.65
C ASN A 354 15.43 -8.13 -0.67
N VAL A 355 14.41 -7.63 0.02
CA VAL A 355 13.62 -8.47 0.92
C VAL A 355 12.91 -9.55 0.11
N GLN A 356 13.14 -10.81 0.48
CA GLN A 356 12.54 -11.95 -0.21
C GLN A 356 11.01 -11.91 -0.14
N SER A 357 10.39 -12.15 -1.29
CA SER A 357 8.93 -12.24 -1.34
C SER A 357 8.46 -13.49 -0.60
N THR A 358 7.40 -13.36 0.18
CA THR A 358 6.72 -14.51 0.80
C THR A 358 5.91 -15.25 -0.25
N LYS A 359 5.78 -16.58 -0.13
CA LYS A 359 5.00 -17.43 -1.06
C LYS A 359 3.47 -17.26 -0.90
N ILE A 360 3.02 -16.14 -0.33
CA ILE A 360 1.60 -15.84 -0.06
C ILE A 360 0.83 -15.56 -1.35
N HIS A 361 1.49 -14.94 -2.33
CA HIS A 361 0.92 -14.54 -3.62
C HIS A 361 1.28 -15.51 -4.73
N ALA A 362 0.49 -15.57 -5.79
CA ALA A 362 0.78 -16.34 -6.99
C ALA A 362 1.43 -15.44 -8.06
N MET A 363 2.51 -14.73 -7.71
CA MET A 363 3.13 -13.67 -8.53
C MET A 363 3.30 -14.04 -10.02
N PRO A 364 3.80 -15.23 -10.42
CA PRO A 364 3.89 -15.59 -11.84
C PRO A 364 2.53 -15.71 -12.54
N ALA A 365 1.51 -16.24 -11.85
CA ALA A 365 0.16 -16.37 -12.40
C ALA A 365 -0.54 -15.00 -12.50
N GLU A 366 -0.36 -14.14 -11.50
CA GLU A 366 -0.86 -12.76 -11.55
C GLU A 366 -0.24 -11.98 -12.71
N PHE A 367 1.07 -12.13 -12.91
CA PHE A 367 1.77 -11.50 -14.02
C PHE A 367 1.29 -12.05 -15.38
N ASP A 368 1.03 -13.36 -15.51
CA ASP A 368 0.49 -13.94 -16.75
C ASP A 368 -0.87 -13.35 -17.12
N HIS A 369 -1.75 -13.14 -16.14
CA HIS A 369 -3.02 -12.43 -16.37
C HIS A 369 -2.79 -11.01 -16.89
N LEU A 370 -1.89 -10.25 -16.29
CA LEU A 370 -1.57 -8.89 -16.72
C LEU A 370 -0.92 -8.86 -18.10
N LEU A 371 -0.06 -9.84 -18.39
CA LEU A 371 0.58 -9.99 -19.72
C LEU A 371 -0.46 -10.28 -20.80
N ARG A 372 -1.45 -11.13 -20.55
CA ARG A 372 -2.57 -11.35 -21.47
C ARG A 372 -3.37 -10.08 -21.76
N LEU A 373 -3.63 -9.27 -20.74
CA LEU A 373 -4.29 -7.98 -20.94
C LEU A 373 -3.44 -7.00 -21.73
N HIS A 374 -2.12 -7.06 -21.56
CA HIS A 374 -1.17 -6.31 -22.38
C HIS A 374 -1.23 -6.74 -23.85
N GLU A 375 -1.20 -8.03 -24.12
CA GLU A 375 -1.33 -8.61 -25.47
C GLU A 375 -2.65 -8.22 -26.15
N GLN A 376 -3.74 -8.18 -25.36
CA GLN A 376 -5.06 -7.80 -25.82
C GLN A 376 -5.24 -6.28 -25.98
N GLY A 377 -4.22 -5.47 -25.68
CA GLY A 377 -4.30 -4.01 -25.76
C GLY A 377 -5.20 -3.35 -24.71
N VAL A 378 -5.49 -4.04 -23.61
CA VAL A 378 -6.34 -3.53 -22.53
C VAL A 378 -5.57 -2.61 -21.58
N LEU A 379 -4.34 -2.97 -21.24
CA LEU A 379 -3.41 -2.18 -20.44
C LEU A 379 -1.99 -2.26 -21.02
N LYS A 380 -1.10 -1.34 -20.61
CA LYS A 380 0.29 -1.36 -21.04
C LYS A 380 1.23 -1.67 -19.88
N ILE A 381 2.06 -2.72 -20.04
CA ILE A 381 3.15 -3.01 -19.10
C ILE A 381 4.43 -2.37 -19.64
N HIS A 382 5.22 -1.75 -18.76
CA HIS A 382 6.52 -1.17 -19.08
C HIS A 382 7.64 -2.01 -18.45
N LEU A 383 8.47 -2.68 -19.29
CA LEU A 383 9.56 -3.58 -18.89
C LEU A 383 10.96 -3.08 -19.24
N GLY A 384 11.10 -1.88 -19.72
CA GLY A 384 12.38 -1.32 -20.14
C GLY A 384 12.57 0.13 -19.71
N LYS A 385 13.62 0.74 -20.25
CA LYS A 385 13.84 2.18 -20.06
C LYS A 385 12.75 2.98 -20.72
N CYS A 386 12.18 3.91 -19.97
CA CYS A 386 11.28 4.90 -20.53
C CYS A 386 12.08 5.97 -21.28
N ARG A 387 11.62 6.34 -22.47
CA ARG A 387 12.19 7.45 -23.21
C ARG A 387 11.39 8.70 -22.86
N PRO A 388 12.04 9.83 -22.58
CA PRO A 388 11.34 11.12 -22.47
C PRO A 388 10.49 11.29 -23.73
N SER A 389 9.27 11.81 -23.58
CA SER A 389 8.50 12.27 -24.71
C SER A 389 9.34 13.31 -25.44
N SER A 390 9.70 13.09 -26.69
CA SER A 390 10.22 14.17 -27.53
C SER A 390 9.15 15.26 -27.53
N ARG A 391 9.48 16.39 -26.88
CA ARG A 391 8.67 17.61 -26.92
C ARG A 391 8.58 18.14 -28.32
#